data_b0c98eaccf2dde8544c20092ffeab55a
#
_entry.id   b0c98eaccf2dde8544c20092ffeab55a
#
_cell.length_a   1.000
_cell.length_b   1.000
_cell.length_c   1.000
_cell.angle_alpha   90.00
_cell.angle_beta   90.00
_cell.angle_gamma   90.00
#
_symmetry.space_group_name_H-M   'P 1'
#
loop_
_entity.id
_entity.type
_entity.pdbx_description
1 polymer ?
#
loop_
_entity_poly.entity_id
_entity_poly.type
_entity_poly.pdbx_seq_one_letter_code
_entity_poly.pdbx_strand_id
1 'polypeptide(L)'
;MFRLLLFALILLGSAAARSASYQVLDAKRHHLGVAGLPEWDEFETSPPHGPQLDLTFAAEANPREATLLIRQREVKTAWNVLLNGRKLGVLETLTQPLVLALPVPAGALRKGGNRLTIMRPPSRMLDDIVVGEIALDSRPRGEVLGDVTIDIRVTDAESGAALPCRLTLVDQ
;
A
#
# COMPACT_ATOMS: atom_id res chain seq x y z
N MET A 1 -55.85 -40.85 -19.84
CA MET A 1 -55.37 -39.42 -19.82
C MET A 1 -54.37 -39.26 -18.70
N PHE A 2 -53.04 -39.39 -19.00
CA PHE A 2 -51.95 -39.16 -18.03
C PHE A 2 -51.46 -37.75 -18.19
N ARG A 3 -51.57 -36.91 -17.14
CA ARG A 3 -50.99 -35.55 -17.09
C ARG A 3 -49.57 -35.68 -16.55
N LEU A 4 -48.58 -35.38 -17.40
CA LEU A 4 -47.18 -35.24 -17.06
C LEU A 4 -46.96 -33.85 -16.41
N LEU A 5 -46.66 -33.81 -15.13
CA LEU A 5 -46.22 -32.59 -14.45
C LEU A 5 -44.69 -32.42 -14.63
N LEU A 6 -44.32 -31.44 -15.43
CA LEU A 6 -42.92 -31.05 -15.63
C LEU A 6 -42.49 -30.12 -14.47
N PHE A 7 -41.63 -30.62 -13.57
CA PHE A 7 -40.99 -29.78 -12.56
C PHE A 7 -39.75 -29.10 -13.19
N ALA A 8 -39.83 -27.82 -13.41
CA ALA A 8 -38.66 -27.00 -13.80
C ALA A 8 -37.86 -26.64 -12.52
N LEU A 9 -36.69 -27.25 -12.36
CA LEU A 9 -35.75 -26.92 -11.30
C LEU A 9 -34.96 -25.64 -11.72
N ILE A 10 -35.31 -24.47 -11.15
CA ILE A 10 -34.56 -23.22 -11.35
C ILE A 10 -33.36 -23.28 -10.42
N LEU A 11 -32.17 -23.57 -10.95
CA LEU A 11 -30.89 -23.40 -10.29
C LEU A 11 -30.55 -21.88 -10.24
N LEU A 12 -30.87 -21.25 -9.11
CA LEU A 12 -30.37 -19.94 -8.77
C LEU A 12 -28.86 -20.06 -8.47
N GLY A 13 -28.04 -19.88 -9.48
CA GLY A 13 -26.61 -19.73 -9.32
C GLY A 13 -26.32 -18.43 -8.57
N SER A 14 -25.92 -18.54 -7.30
CA SER A 14 -25.36 -17.42 -6.55
C SER A 14 -24.09 -16.96 -7.25
N ALA A 15 -24.17 -15.88 -8.04
CA ALA A 15 -22.99 -15.17 -8.49
C ALA A 15 -22.32 -14.55 -7.24
N ALA A 16 -21.31 -15.25 -6.71
CA ALA A 16 -20.42 -14.65 -5.70
C ALA A 16 -19.79 -13.41 -6.35
N ALA A 17 -20.26 -12.23 -5.93
CA ALA A 17 -19.61 -10.99 -6.29
C ALA A 17 -18.13 -11.11 -5.86
N ARG A 18 -17.22 -11.23 -6.83
CA ARG A 18 -15.80 -11.10 -6.57
C ARG A 18 -15.62 -9.69 -6.04
N SER A 19 -15.43 -9.58 -4.73
CA SER A 19 -14.95 -8.36 -4.09
C SER A 19 -13.70 -7.91 -4.87
N ALA A 20 -13.67 -6.66 -5.32
CA ALA A 20 -12.50 -6.12 -5.96
C ALA A 20 -11.31 -6.34 -5.02
N SER A 21 -10.23 -6.94 -5.52
CA SER A 21 -9.03 -7.22 -4.71
C SER A 21 -8.36 -5.94 -4.22
N TYR A 22 -8.67 -4.80 -4.83
CA TYR A 22 -8.02 -3.50 -4.66
C TYR A 22 -9.04 -2.44 -4.26
N GLN A 23 -8.77 -1.72 -3.17
CA GLN A 23 -9.59 -0.63 -2.66
C GLN A 23 -8.71 0.60 -2.42
N VAL A 24 -9.00 1.73 -3.08
CA VAL A 24 -8.38 3.02 -2.77
C VAL A 24 -8.95 3.53 -1.46
N LEU A 25 -8.09 3.76 -0.47
CA LEU A 25 -8.44 4.31 0.83
C LEU A 25 -8.35 5.83 0.83
N ASP A 26 -7.33 6.37 0.16
CA ASP A 26 -7.13 7.81 -0.03
C ASP A 26 -6.35 8.06 -1.33
N ALA A 27 -6.93 8.83 -2.24
CA ALA A 27 -6.29 9.20 -3.50
C ALA A 27 -5.45 10.49 -3.40
N LYS A 28 -5.50 11.18 -2.26
CA LYS A 28 -4.79 12.45 -2.06
C LYS A 28 -3.36 12.21 -1.58
N ARG A 29 -2.54 13.23 -1.71
CA ARG A 29 -1.21 13.33 -1.08
C ARG A 29 -1.27 14.32 0.08
N HIS A 30 -0.57 13.98 1.15
CA HIS A 30 -0.50 14.77 2.38
C HIS A 30 0.95 15.11 2.68
N HIS A 31 1.21 16.38 2.95
CA HIS A 31 2.46 16.86 3.48
C HIS A 31 2.39 16.75 5.01
N LEU A 32 3.23 15.91 5.61
CA LEU A 32 3.31 15.71 7.05
C LEU A 32 4.67 16.20 7.56
N GLY A 33 4.67 16.83 8.72
CA GLY A 33 5.85 17.40 9.36
C GLY A 33 5.51 18.14 10.63
N VAL A 34 6.33 19.10 11.02
CA VAL A 34 6.04 19.99 12.14
C VAL A 34 5.22 21.17 11.65
N ALA A 35 4.01 21.34 12.16
CA ALA A 35 3.12 22.41 11.76
C ALA A 35 3.82 23.79 11.88
N GLY A 36 3.79 24.57 10.79
CA GLY A 36 4.37 25.90 10.73
C GLY A 36 5.90 25.98 10.66
N LEU A 37 6.59 24.83 10.60
CA LEU A 37 8.05 24.74 10.47
C LEU A 37 8.40 23.80 9.32
N PRO A 38 8.22 24.21 8.04
CA PRO A 38 8.60 23.38 6.92
C PRO A 38 10.13 23.17 6.91
N GLU A 39 10.56 21.97 6.60
CA GLU A 39 11.99 21.64 6.48
C GLU A 39 12.62 22.30 5.24
N TRP A 40 11.84 22.48 4.16
CA TRP A 40 12.25 23.05 2.88
C TRP A 40 11.23 24.08 2.40
N ASP A 41 11.69 25.19 1.87
CA ASP A 41 10.83 26.20 1.22
C ASP A 41 10.16 25.66 -0.07
N GLU A 42 10.73 24.60 -0.65
CA GLU A 42 10.31 24.00 -1.92
C GLU A 42 9.27 22.87 -1.77
N PHE A 43 8.94 22.48 -0.55
CA PHE A 43 7.89 21.49 -0.33
C PHE A 43 6.56 22.06 -0.81
N GLU A 44 6.12 21.55 -1.98
CA GLU A 44 4.90 21.88 -2.71
C GLU A 44 3.92 22.77 -1.91
N THR A 45 4.10 24.07 -2.00
CA THR A 45 3.15 25.18 -1.73
C THR A 45 2.27 25.13 -0.47
N SER A 46 2.27 24.08 0.32
CA SER A 46 1.43 23.96 1.51
C SER A 46 2.27 23.64 2.74
N PRO A 47 2.09 24.37 3.85
CA PRO A 47 2.70 24.01 5.12
C PRO A 47 2.28 22.59 5.52
N PRO A 48 3.11 21.86 6.29
CA PRO A 48 2.75 20.52 6.73
C PRO A 48 1.44 20.54 7.52
N HIS A 49 0.55 19.58 7.24
CA HIS A 49 -0.74 19.43 7.93
C HIS A 49 -0.55 19.12 9.42
N GLY A 50 0.59 18.54 9.79
CA GLY A 50 0.91 18.15 11.15
C GLY A 50 1.74 16.86 11.19
N PRO A 51 2.04 16.36 12.39
CA PRO A 51 2.92 15.20 12.58
C PRO A 51 2.21 13.85 12.37
N GLN A 52 0.96 13.87 11.91
CA GLN A 52 0.13 12.66 11.84
C GLN A 52 -0.92 12.76 10.73
N LEU A 53 -1.15 11.64 10.06
CA LEU A 53 -2.30 11.40 9.19
C LEU A 53 -3.16 10.31 9.81
N ASP A 54 -4.47 10.57 9.94
CA ASP A 54 -5.47 9.59 10.35
C ASP A 54 -6.50 9.42 9.23
N LEU A 55 -6.70 8.18 8.80
CA LEU A 55 -7.72 7.80 7.83
C LEU A 55 -8.67 6.79 8.47
N THR A 56 -9.97 7.01 8.29
CA THR A 56 -10.99 6.03 8.63
C THR A 56 -11.58 5.45 7.36
N PHE A 57 -11.72 4.14 7.30
CA PHE A 57 -12.25 3.45 6.13
C PHE A 57 -13.03 2.20 6.54
N ALA A 58 -13.95 1.77 5.68
CA ALA A 58 -14.65 0.50 5.85
C ALA A 58 -13.92 -0.61 5.10
N ALA A 59 -13.85 -1.79 5.70
CA ALA A 59 -13.32 -2.99 5.05
C ALA A 59 -14.05 -4.25 5.56
N GLU A 60 -13.85 -5.37 4.88
CA GLU A 60 -14.16 -6.69 5.41
C GLU A 60 -13.00 -7.20 6.29
N ALA A 61 -13.30 -8.08 7.23
CA ALA A 61 -12.26 -8.76 7.99
C ALA A 61 -11.39 -9.61 7.05
N ASN A 62 -10.06 -9.53 7.22
CA ASN A 62 -9.13 -10.29 6.38
C ASN A 62 -8.79 -11.64 7.04
N PRO A 63 -9.27 -12.79 6.50
CA PRO A 63 -8.95 -14.12 7.03
C PRO A 63 -7.51 -14.57 6.74
N ARG A 64 -6.86 -13.90 5.81
CA ARG A 64 -5.46 -14.10 5.41
C ARG A 64 -4.74 -12.74 5.35
N GLU A 65 -3.43 -12.77 5.11
CA GLU A 65 -2.67 -11.54 4.87
C GLU A 65 -3.27 -10.74 3.72
N ALA A 66 -3.30 -9.43 3.88
CA ALA A 66 -3.58 -8.43 2.85
C ALA A 66 -2.39 -7.49 2.72
N THR A 67 -2.42 -6.59 1.74
CA THR A 67 -1.33 -5.64 1.48
C THR A 67 -1.83 -4.21 1.55
N LEU A 68 -1.17 -3.38 2.35
CA LEU A 68 -1.36 -1.94 2.38
C LEU A 68 -0.29 -1.29 1.50
N LEU A 69 -0.73 -0.54 0.49
CA LEU A 69 0.12 0.22 -0.42
C LEU A 69 0.09 1.69 -0.01
N ILE A 70 1.26 2.31 0.12
CA ILE A 70 1.41 3.72 0.50
C ILE A 70 2.46 4.35 -0.41
N ARG A 71 2.09 5.38 -1.18
CA ARG A 71 3.10 6.19 -1.86
C ARG A 71 3.75 7.13 -0.83
N GLN A 72 5.06 7.15 -0.82
CA GLN A 72 5.87 7.99 0.06
C GLN A 72 6.97 8.72 -0.70
N ARG A 73 7.45 9.86 -0.16
CA ARG A 73 8.61 10.61 -0.65
C ARG A 73 9.21 11.42 0.50
N GLU A 74 10.52 11.70 0.42
CA GLU A 74 11.27 12.54 1.37
C GLU A 74 11.28 12.04 2.82
N VAL A 75 11.25 10.73 3.01
CA VAL A 75 11.27 10.10 4.34
C VAL A 75 12.72 9.96 4.81
N LYS A 76 13.07 10.63 5.92
CA LYS A 76 14.42 10.60 6.51
C LYS A 76 14.45 9.93 7.88
N THR A 77 13.31 9.81 8.54
CA THR A 77 13.16 9.13 9.83
C THR A 77 12.09 8.05 9.78
N ALA A 78 12.10 7.16 10.78
CA ALA A 78 11.20 6.00 10.82
C ALA A 78 9.78 6.38 11.26
N TRP A 79 8.95 6.88 10.36
CA TRP A 79 7.53 7.13 10.59
C TRP A 79 6.76 5.83 10.82
N ASN A 80 5.95 5.78 11.87
CA ASN A 80 5.19 4.59 12.22
C ASN A 80 3.89 4.52 11.41
N VAL A 81 3.56 3.32 10.93
CA VAL A 81 2.28 2.99 10.30
C VAL A 81 1.51 2.04 11.22
N LEU A 82 0.33 2.46 11.67
CA LEU A 82 -0.52 1.70 12.58
C LEU A 82 -1.88 1.42 11.92
N LEU A 83 -2.39 0.23 12.15
CA LEU A 83 -3.76 -0.16 11.79
C LEU A 83 -4.50 -0.54 13.07
N ASN A 84 -5.64 0.13 13.32
CA ASN A 84 -6.45 -0.07 14.52
C ASN A 84 -5.64 0.04 15.83
N GLY A 85 -4.64 0.95 15.85
CA GLY A 85 -3.75 1.18 16.99
C GLY A 85 -2.59 0.17 17.13
N ARG A 86 -2.50 -0.83 16.26
CA ARG A 86 -1.38 -1.79 16.23
C ARG A 86 -0.39 -1.41 15.14
N LYS A 87 0.89 -1.41 15.47
CA LYS A 87 1.95 -1.12 14.51
C LYS A 87 2.01 -2.21 13.45
N LEU A 88 1.90 -1.80 12.18
CA LEU A 88 2.14 -2.65 10.99
C LEU A 88 3.61 -2.61 10.58
N GLY A 89 4.22 -1.42 10.64
CA GLY A 89 5.58 -1.21 10.18
C GLY A 89 5.99 0.25 10.31
N VAL A 90 6.99 0.62 9.54
CA VAL A 90 7.50 1.98 9.37
C VAL A 90 7.57 2.33 7.88
N LEU A 91 7.54 3.61 7.56
CA LEU A 91 7.87 4.08 6.22
C LEU A 91 9.33 3.78 5.93
N GLU A 92 9.66 3.51 4.68
CA GLU A 92 11.04 3.29 4.25
C GLU A 92 11.81 4.60 4.27
N THR A 93 13.02 4.60 4.85
CA THR A 93 13.88 5.79 4.87
C THR A 93 14.50 5.98 3.49
N LEU A 94 13.83 6.79 2.66
CA LEU A 94 14.18 7.06 1.28
C LEU A 94 13.62 8.42 0.86
N THR A 95 14.44 9.25 0.20
CA THR A 95 14.02 10.58 -0.29
C THR A 95 13.28 10.48 -1.63
N GLN A 96 13.62 9.51 -2.47
CA GLN A 96 12.96 9.27 -3.75
C GLN A 96 11.52 8.77 -3.57
N PRO A 97 10.63 9.03 -4.55
CA PRO A 97 9.29 8.46 -4.55
C PRO A 97 9.33 6.92 -4.52
N LEU A 98 8.52 6.33 -3.65
CA LEU A 98 8.37 4.88 -3.51
C LEU A 98 6.91 4.53 -3.23
N VAL A 99 6.43 3.42 -3.78
CA VAL A 99 5.20 2.76 -3.31
C VAL A 99 5.60 1.64 -2.35
N LEU A 100 5.43 1.90 -1.06
CA LEU A 100 5.71 0.92 0.00
C LEU A 100 4.55 -0.08 0.08
N ALA A 101 4.88 -1.37 0.09
CA ALA A 101 3.92 -2.46 0.31
C ALA A 101 4.13 -3.06 1.71
N LEU A 102 3.21 -2.81 2.63
CA LEU A 102 3.23 -3.36 3.98
C LEU A 102 2.29 -4.55 4.13
N PRO A 103 2.72 -5.67 4.73
CA PRO A 103 1.83 -6.77 5.02
C PRO A 103 0.83 -6.38 6.11
N VAL A 104 -0.44 -6.68 5.88
CA VAL A 104 -1.53 -6.55 6.85
C VAL A 104 -1.85 -7.97 7.36
N PRO A 105 -1.44 -8.34 8.56
CA PRO A 105 -1.62 -9.69 9.09
C PRO A 105 -3.09 -10.14 9.08
N ALA A 106 -3.31 -11.43 8.96
CA ALA A 106 -4.65 -12.01 9.08
C ALA A 106 -5.34 -11.54 10.37
N GLY A 107 -6.60 -11.14 10.26
CA GLY A 107 -7.41 -10.62 11.37
C GLY A 107 -7.06 -9.21 11.86
N ALA A 108 -6.15 -8.49 11.19
CA ALA A 108 -5.84 -7.10 11.53
C ALA A 108 -6.93 -6.11 11.09
N LEU A 109 -7.62 -6.41 9.98
CA LEU A 109 -8.81 -5.68 9.55
C LEU A 109 -10.05 -6.19 10.27
N ARG A 110 -10.92 -5.26 10.63
CA ARG A 110 -12.23 -5.52 11.22
C ARG A 110 -13.31 -5.35 10.15
N LYS A 111 -14.38 -6.13 10.24
CA LYS A 111 -15.58 -5.85 9.44
C LYS A 111 -16.16 -4.50 9.84
N GLY A 112 -16.34 -3.61 8.87
CA GLY A 112 -16.79 -2.23 9.11
C GLY A 112 -15.64 -1.26 9.28
N GLY A 113 -15.70 -0.41 10.32
CA GLY A 113 -14.77 0.71 10.50
C GLY A 113 -13.36 0.28 10.94
N ASN A 114 -12.36 0.80 10.22
CA ASN A 114 -10.94 0.66 10.52
C ASN A 114 -10.29 2.05 10.55
N ARG A 115 -9.17 2.18 11.25
CA ARG A 115 -8.36 3.39 11.31
C ARG A 115 -6.92 3.08 10.95
N LEU A 116 -6.41 3.76 9.93
CA LEU A 116 -5.00 3.81 9.59
C LEU A 116 -4.40 5.10 10.14
N THR A 117 -3.27 4.99 10.82
CA THR A 117 -2.53 6.14 11.33
C THR A 117 -1.10 6.09 10.81
N ILE A 118 -0.64 7.17 10.21
CA ILE A 118 0.78 7.38 9.89
C ILE A 118 1.24 8.51 10.80
N MET A 119 2.23 8.26 11.66
CA MET A 119 2.63 9.21 12.67
C MET A 119 4.12 9.33 12.82
N ARG A 120 4.56 10.55 13.06
CA ARG A 120 5.95 10.87 13.34
C ARG A 120 6.40 10.24 14.67
N PRO A 121 7.59 9.63 14.73
CA PRO A 121 8.18 9.24 16.00
C PRO A 121 8.59 10.49 16.80
N PRO A 122 8.67 10.41 18.13
CA PRO A 122 9.29 11.46 18.93
C PRO A 122 10.73 11.71 18.42
N SER A 123 10.98 12.85 17.84
CA SER A 123 12.29 13.23 17.29
C SER A 123 12.49 14.74 17.38
N ARG A 124 13.76 15.14 17.58
CA ARG A 124 14.17 16.54 17.47
C ARG A 124 14.54 16.96 16.04
N MET A 125 14.80 15.97 15.17
CA MET A 125 15.06 16.25 13.75
C MET A 125 13.77 16.66 13.06
N LEU A 126 13.82 17.74 12.27
CA LEU A 126 12.76 18.03 11.31
C LEU A 126 12.79 16.94 10.25
N ASP A 127 11.61 16.53 9.82
CA ASP A 127 11.44 15.54 8.76
C ASP A 127 10.04 15.76 8.16
N ASP A 128 10.03 16.42 7.04
CA ASP A 128 8.83 16.67 6.27
C ASP A 128 8.73 15.61 5.17
N ILE A 129 7.60 14.94 5.12
CA ILE A 129 7.36 13.84 4.19
C ILE A 129 6.10 14.07 3.38
N VAL A 130 6.04 13.48 2.20
CA VAL A 130 4.80 13.37 1.44
C VAL A 130 4.35 11.92 1.45
N VAL A 131 3.10 11.67 1.90
CA VAL A 131 2.46 10.36 1.88
C VAL A 131 1.08 10.46 1.28
N GLY A 132 0.59 9.40 0.65
CA GLY A 132 -0.75 9.39 0.08
C GLY A 132 -0.95 8.28 -0.92
N GLU A 133 -1.96 8.43 -1.79
CA GLU A 133 -2.33 7.40 -2.78
C GLU A 133 -2.38 6.02 -2.11
N ILE A 134 -3.10 5.97 -0.96
CA ILE A 134 -3.13 4.81 -0.08
C ILE A 134 -4.19 3.83 -0.55
N ALA A 135 -3.82 2.57 -0.68
CA ALA A 135 -4.73 1.52 -1.10
C ALA A 135 -4.54 0.23 -0.29
N LEU A 136 -5.59 -0.57 -0.26
CA LEU A 136 -5.61 -1.89 0.34
C LEU A 136 -5.85 -2.92 -0.76
N ASP A 137 -4.95 -3.90 -0.89
CA ASP A 137 -5.11 -5.08 -1.74
C ASP A 137 -5.38 -6.31 -0.84
N SER A 138 -6.42 -7.08 -1.16
CA SER A 138 -6.79 -8.26 -0.37
C SER A 138 -5.85 -9.46 -0.58
N ARG A 139 -4.89 -9.34 -1.50
CA ARG A 139 -3.85 -10.37 -1.75
C ARG A 139 -2.69 -10.21 -0.77
N PRO A 140 -2.02 -11.31 -0.39
CA PRO A 140 -0.77 -11.26 0.34
C PRO A 140 0.31 -10.44 -0.39
N ARG A 141 1.21 -9.82 0.37
CA ARG A 141 2.29 -8.99 -0.18
C ARG A 141 3.13 -9.72 -1.24
N GLY A 142 3.41 -11.01 -1.03
CA GLY A 142 4.18 -11.81 -1.98
C GLY A 142 3.47 -11.98 -3.33
N GLU A 143 2.14 -12.05 -3.36
CA GLU A 143 1.35 -12.08 -4.59
C GLU A 143 1.35 -10.71 -5.29
N VAL A 144 1.17 -9.61 -4.52
CA VAL A 144 1.13 -8.24 -5.05
C VAL A 144 2.47 -7.86 -5.69
N LEU A 145 3.59 -8.19 -5.05
CA LEU A 145 4.94 -7.89 -5.54
C LEU A 145 5.44 -8.90 -6.57
N GLY A 146 4.77 -10.03 -6.72
CA GLY A 146 5.11 -11.09 -7.68
C GLY A 146 4.35 -11.03 -9.00
N ASP A 147 3.56 -9.99 -9.25
CA ASP A 147 2.75 -9.85 -10.49
C ASP A 147 3.60 -9.73 -11.76
N VAL A 148 4.89 -9.35 -11.63
CA VAL A 148 5.83 -9.24 -12.75
C VAL A 148 7.17 -9.88 -12.36
N THR A 149 7.64 -10.78 -13.21
CA THR A 149 9.01 -11.32 -13.14
C THR A 149 9.82 -10.77 -14.31
N ILE A 150 10.96 -10.18 -14.03
CA ILE A 150 11.91 -9.69 -15.04
C ILE A 150 13.18 -10.52 -14.94
N ASP A 151 13.46 -11.30 -15.98
CA ASP A 151 14.72 -12.01 -16.11
C ASP A 151 15.72 -11.16 -16.90
N ILE A 152 16.82 -10.78 -16.23
CA ILE A 152 17.87 -9.96 -16.85
C ILE A 152 19.15 -10.78 -16.93
N ARG A 153 19.70 -10.91 -18.14
CA ARG A 153 20.99 -11.55 -18.38
C ARG A 153 21.93 -10.55 -19.05
N VAL A 154 23.06 -10.28 -18.41
CA VAL A 154 24.11 -9.42 -18.95
C VAL A 154 25.31 -10.29 -19.30
N THR A 155 25.74 -10.23 -20.57
CA THR A 155 26.84 -11.02 -21.09
C THR A 155 27.78 -10.13 -21.88
N ASP A 156 29.03 -10.55 -21.93
CA ASP A 156 30.05 -10.00 -22.85
C ASP A 156 29.62 -10.23 -24.30
N ALA A 157 29.72 -9.21 -25.12
CA ALA A 157 29.26 -9.26 -26.52
C ALA A 157 30.08 -10.18 -27.43
N GLU A 158 31.37 -10.40 -27.11
CA GLU A 158 32.26 -11.21 -27.93
C GLU A 158 32.28 -12.67 -27.46
N SER A 159 32.41 -12.89 -26.16
CA SER A 159 32.58 -14.24 -25.59
C SER A 159 31.26 -14.88 -25.14
N GLY A 160 30.18 -14.10 -24.96
CA GLY A 160 28.91 -14.55 -24.37
C GLY A 160 29.00 -14.92 -22.89
N ALA A 161 30.13 -14.68 -22.23
CA ALA A 161 30.33 -14.97 -20.82
C ALA A 161 29.50 -14.02 -19.95
N ALA A 162 28.98 -14.52 -18.83
CA ALA A 162 28.23 -13.69 -17.85
C ALA A 162 29.15 -12.60 -17.27
N LEU A 163 28.66 -11.37 -17.25
CA LEU A 163 29.36 -10.22 -16.68
C LEU A 163 28.75 -9.80 -15.38
N PRO A 164 29.55 -9.53 -14.33
CA PRO A 164 29.06 -8.84 -13.13
C PRO A 164 28.67 -7.40 -13.50
N CYS A 165 27.46 -7.00 -13.15
CA CYS A 165 26.94 -5.67 -13.44
C CYS A 165 26.10 -5.14 -12.28
N ARG A 166 25.93 -3.82 -12.24
CA ARG A 166 24.94 -3.14 -11.41
C ARG A 166 23.75 -2.75 -12.30
N LEU A 167 22.56 -3.15 -11.88
CA LEU A 167 21.31 -2.74 -12.53
C LEU A 167 20.65 -1.67 -11.68
N THR A 168 20.12 -0.65 -12.33
CA THR A 168 19.28 0.36 -11.70
C THR A 168 17.96 0.39 -12.46
N LEU A 169 16.86 0.08 -11.77
CA LEU A 169 15.51 0.22 -12.29
C LEU A 169 14.98 1.57 -11.86
N VAL A 170 14.52 2.36 -12.81
CA VAL A 170 13.90 3.67 -12.56
C VAL A 170 12.50 3.67 -13.15
N ASP A 171 11.56 4.25 -12.41
CA ASP A 171 10.23 4.57 -12.91
C ASP A 171 10.28 5.92 -13.64
N GLN A 172 9.60 6.05 -14.79
CA GLN A 172 9.51 7.28 -15.60
C GLN A 172 8.18 7.97 -15.42
#